data_c5bc791838c87a54f9f8c0b7b10f0359
#
_entry.id   c5bc791838c87a54f9f8c0b7b10f0359
#
_cell.length_a   1.000
_cell.length_b   1.000
_cell.length_c   1.000
_cell.angle_alpha   90.00
_cell.angle_beta   90.00
_cell.angle_gamma   90.00
#
_symmetry.space_group_name_H-M   'P 1'
#
loop_
_entity.id
_entity.type
_entity.pdbx_description
1 polymer ?
#
loop_
_entity_poly.entity_id
_entity_poly.type
_entity_poly.pdbx_seq_one_letter_code
_entity_poly.pdbx_strand_id
1 'polypeptide(L)'
;MELVVGLAIPFLGTTLGSAMVFFMKNKMSQKVEKILLGFASGVMIAASIWSLLIPSIDMAENQGVVPWIPATIGFLAGMLFLLILDSVIPHLHLESDKPEGIKSKLKKTTMMVLAVTLHNIPEGMAVGVTFAGALIGNTGIAMTSAFALAIGIAIQNFPEGAIISMPLKSEGVTKPKAFLYGMFSGIVEPIGAILTILLTNIIVPILPYLLSFAAGAMIYVVVEELIPESQAGEHSNIGTVGVAIGFVIMMILDVALG
;
A
#
# COMPACT_ATOMS: atom_id res chain seq x y z
N MET A 1 20.67 -9.11 -8.07
CA MET A 1 20.14 -8.03 -8.95
C MET A 1 18.62 -8.02 -8.93
N GLU A 2 17.96 -9.15 -9.14
CA GLU A 2 16.50 -9.30 -9.14
C GLU A 2 15.82 -8.76 -7.87
N LEU A 3 16.33 -9.09 -6.69
CA LEU A 3 15.78 -8.59 -5.44
C LEU A 3 15.77 -7.05 -5.37
N VAL A 4 16.89 -6.41 -5.72
CA VAL A 4 16.98 -4.94 -5.69
C VAL A 4 15.99 -4.30 -6.64
N VAL A 5 15.81 -4.90 -7.83
CA VAL A 5 14.82 -4.44 -8.80
C VAL A 5 13.42 -4.62 -8.23
N GLY A 6 13.08 -5.81 -7.69
CA GLY A 6 11.78 -6.09 -7.12
C GLY A 6 11.40 -5.11 -6.01
N LEU A 7 12.33 -4.81 -5.09
CA LEU A 7 12.10 -3.86 -3.99
C LEU A 7 11.97 -2.40 -4.44
N ALA A 8 12.53 -2.05 -5.61
CA ALA A 8 12.44 -0.70 -6.15
C ALA A 8 11.16 -0.44 -6.96
N ILE A 9 10.50 -1.49 -7.47
CA ILE A 9 9.34 -1.39 -8.35
C ILE A 9 8.20 -0.57 -7.70
N PRO A 10 7.75 -0.81 -6.46
CA PRO A 10 6.71 -0.01 -5.83
C PRO A 10 7.06 1.48 -5.75
N PHE A 11 8.23 1.80 -5.25
CA PHE A 11 8.74 3.17 -5.15
C PHE A 11 8.80 3.89 -6.51
N LEU A 12 9.09 3.17 -7.59
CA LEU A 12 9.03 3.72 -8.95
C LEU A 12 7.59 4.08 -9.34
N GLY A 13 6.60 3.28 -8.93
CA GLY A 13 5.18 3.58 -9.10
C GLY A 13 4.81 4.91 -8.48
N THR A 14 5.08 5.09 -7.18
CA THR A 14 4.87 6.34 -6.42
C THR A 14 5.60 7.52 -7.07
N THR A 15 6.84 7.31 -7.48
CA THR A 15 7.66 8.36 -8.13
C THR A 15 7.05 8.79 -9.47
N LEU A 16 6.66 7.86 -10.32
CA LEU A 16 6.04 8.15 -11.63
C LEU A 16 4.67 8.83 -11.45
N GLY A 17 3.87 8.37 -10.50
CA GLY A 17 2.61 9.02 -10.14
C GLY A 17 2.83 10.47 -9.69
N SER A 18 3.78 10.69 -8.80
CA SER A 18 4.15 12.03 -8.32
C SER A 18 4.62 12.94 -9.45
N ALA A 19 5.28 12.40 -10.48
CA ALA A 19 5.74 13.15 -11.64
C ALA A 19 4.59 13.69 -12.51
N MET A 20 3.36 13.18 -12.35
CA MET A 20 2.18 13.70 -13.06
C MET A 20 1.94 15.19 -12.77
N VAL A 21 2.40 15.70 -11.63
CA VAL A 21 2.32 17.13 -11.29
C VAL A 21 2.99 18.05 -12.33
N PHE A 22 4.01 17.56 -13.03
CA PHE A 22 4.68 18.36 -14.08
C PHE A 22 3.78 18.59 -15.30
N PHE A 23 2.89 17.66 -15.61
CA PHE A 23 1.94 17.74 -16.70
C PHE A 23 0.63 18.46 -16.30
N MET A 24 0.45 18.72 -15.01
CA MET A 24 -0.75 19.38 -14.49
C MET A 24 -0.89 20.82 -14.99
N LYS A 25 -1.99 21.11 -15.67
CA LYS A 25 -2.40 22.46 -16.09
C LYS A 25 -3.45 23.03 -15.14
N ASN A 26 -4.44 22.24 -14.77
CA ASN A 26 -5.57 22.60 -13.91
C ASN A 26 -5.61 21.68 -12.68
N LYS A 27 -6.45 21.97 -11.69
CA LYS A 27 -6.74 21.07 -10.57
C LYS A 27 -7.24 19.73 -11.10
N MET A 28 -6.87 18.64 -10.40
CA MET A 28 -7.42 17.30 -10.67
C MET A 28 -8.93 17.33 -10.45
N SER A 29 -9.70 16.68 -11.33
CA SER A 29 -11.15 16.62 -11.14
C SER A 29 -11.48 15.56 -10.08
N GLN A 30 -12.50 15.81 -9.27
CA GLN A 30 -12.97 14.84 -8.26
C GLN A 30 -13.32 13.47 -8.87
N LYS A 31 -13.81 13.43 -10.12
CA LYS A 31 -14.11 12.17 -10.79
C LYS A 31 -12.84 11.32 -11.04
N VAL A 32 -11.76 11.97 -11.48
CA VAL A 32 -10.46 11.29 -11.68
C VAL A 32 -9.89 10.84 -10.35
N GLU A 33 -9.95 11.66 -9.32
CA GLU A 33 -9.52 11.32 -7.98
C GLU A 33 -10.25 10.10 -7.43
N LYS A 34 -11.58 10.09 -7.47
CA LYS A 34 -12.42 8.97 -7.03
C LYS A 34 -12.12 7.65 -7.75
N ILE A 35 -11.93 7.69 -9.08
CA ILE A 35 -11.61 6.46 -9.82
C ILE A 35 -10.21 5.95 -9.51
N LEU A 36 -9.23 6.83 -9.28
CA LEU A 36 -7.87 6.47 -8.92
C LEU A 36 -7.79 5.85 -7.52
N LEU A 37 -8.46 6.47 -6.53
CA LEU A 37 -8.58 5.94 -5.16
C LEU A 37 -9.30 4.59 -5.14
N GLY A 38 -10.42 4.49 -5.85
CA GLY A 38 -11.13 3.23 -5.98
C GLY A 38 -10.27 2.15 -6.64
N PHE A 39 -9.55 2.50 -7.70
CA PHE A 39 -8.65 1.58 -8.39
C PHE A 39 -7.54 1.06 -7.45
N ALA A 40 -6.88 1.94 -6.71
CA ALA A 40 -5.88 1.56 -5.72
C ALA A 40 -6.48 0.63 -4.65
N SER A 41 -7.67 0.97 -4.11
CA SER A 41 -8.39 0.11 -3.16
C SER A 41 -8.62 -1.30 -3.70
N GLY A 42 -9.05 -1.41 -4.96
CA GLY A 42 -9.30 -2.70 -5.60
C GLY A 42 -8.05 -3.55 -5.74
N VAL A 43 -6.94 -2.95 -6.17
CA VAL A 43 -5.63 -3.63 -6.26
C VAL A 43 -5.19 -4.12 -4.88
N MET A 44 -5.25 -3.26 -3.86
CA MET A 44 -4.85 -3.61 -2.49
C MET A 44 -5.69 -4.75 -1.89
N ILE A 45 -7.03 -4.75 -2.11
CA ILE A 45 -7.90 -5.84 -1.64
C ILE A 45 -7.49 -7.16 -2.30
N ALA A 46 -7.29 -7.19 -3.61
CA ALA A 46 -6.90 -8.39 -4.32
C ALA A 46 -5.52 -8.89 -3.86
N ALA A 47 -4.51 -8.01 -3.77
CA ALA A 47 -3.18 -8.33 -3.29
C ALA A 47 -3.21 -8.89 -1.86
N SER A 48 -4.00 -8.30 -0.96
CA SER A 48 -4.15 -8.77 0.41
C SER A 48 -4.66 -10.22 0.49
N ILE A 49 -5.52 -10.61 -0.44
CA ILE A 49 -6.11 -11.96 -0.48
C ILE A 49 -5.15 -12.93 -1.17
N TRP A 50 -4.81 -12.70 -2.45
CA TRP A 50 -4.08 -13.68 -3.27
C TRP A 50 -2.58 -13.70 -2.98
N SER A 51 -1.95 -12.55 -2.82
CA SER A 51 -0.49 -12.49 -2.62
C SER A 51 -0.07 -12.65 -1.16
N LEU A 52 -0.98 -12.47 -0.17
CA LEU A 52 -0.61 -12.46 1.24
C LEU A 52 -1.40 -13.48 2.09
N LEU A 53 -2.75 -13.41 2.14
CA LEU A 53 -3.54 -14.28 3.02
C LEU A 53 -3.54 -15.74 2.56
N ILE A 54 -3.74 -16.00 1.26
CA ILE A 54 -3.72 -17.37 0.73
C ILE A 54 -2.34 -18.01 0.96
N PRO A 55 -1.21 -17.37 0.55
CA PRO A 55 0.12 -17.92 0.86
C PRO A 55 0.41 -18.09 2.36
N SER A 56 -0.11 -17.21 3.22
CA SER A 56 -0.01 -17.36 4.67
C SER A 56 -0.67 -18.66 5.16
N ILE A 57 -1.89 -18.94 4.67
CA ILE A 57 -2.68 -20.14 5.01
C ILE A 57 -1.95 -21.40 4.52
N ASP A 58 -1.56 -21.43 3.26
CA ASP A 58 -0.86 -22.56 2.64
C ASP A 58 0.46 -22.86 3.31
N MET A 59 1.23 -21.83 3.65
CA MET A 59 2.50 -21.97 4.36
C MET A 59 2.30 -22.50 5.77
N ALA A 60 1.27 -22.04 6.49
CA ALA A 60 0.96 -22.55 7.83
C ALA A 60 0.57 -24.04 7.79
N GLU A 61 -0.21 -24.45 6.80
CA GLU A 61 -0.55 -25.87 6.57
C GLU A 61 0.71 -26.71 6.31
N ASN A 62 1.61 -26.25 5.46
CA ASN A 62 2.88 -26.91 5.17
C ASN A 62 3.81 -27.00 6.38
N GLN A 63 3.70 -26.08 7.34
CA GLN A 63 4.42 -26.11 8.61
C GLN A 63 3.74 -26.99 9.67
N GLY A 64 2.59 -27.61 9.38
CA GLY A 64 1.83 -28.43 10.33
C GLY A 64 1.13 -27.61 11.42
N VAL A 65 0.94 -26.30 11.20
CA VAL A 65 0.20 -25.40 12.09
C VAL A 65 -1.25 -25.30 11.58
N VAL A 66 -2.20 -25.16 12.49
CA VAL A 66 -3.61 -24.95 12.11
C VAL A 66 -3.72 -23.66 11.30
N PRO A 67 -4.09 -23.71 9.98
CA PRO A 67 -3.85 -22.61 9.03
C PRO A 67 -4.50 -21.28 9.39
N TRP A 68 -5.71 -21.30 9.97
CA TRP A 68 -6.42 -20.09 10.33
C TRP A 68 -5.81 -19.35 11.54
N ILE A 69 -4.98 -19.99 12.37
CA ILE A 69 -4.38 -19.36 13.57
C ILE A 69 -3.42 -18.23 13.15
N PRO A 70 -2.34 -18.48 12.38
CA PRO A 70 -1.45 -17.41 11.95
C PRO A 70 -2.17 -16.37 11.06
N ALA A 71 -3.08 -16.83 10.19
CA ALA A 71 -3.86 -15.93 9.35
C ALA A 71 -4.68 -14.94 10.20
N THR A 72 -5.41 -15.42 11.22
CA THR A 72 -6.23 -14.56 12.07
C THR A 72 -5.39 -13.65 12.96
N ILE A 73 -4.40 -14.24 13.66
CA ILE A 73 -3.57 -13.47 14.61
C ILE A 73 -2.77 -12.39 13.89
N GLY A 74 -2.12 -12.75 12.77
CA GLY A 74 -1.34 -11.79 11.99
C GLY A 74 -2.21 -10.68 11.43
N PHE A 75 -3.35 -11.03 10.81
CA PHE A 75 -4.27 -10.07 10.23
C PHE A 75 -4.76 -9.04 11.28
N LEU A 76 -5.25 -9.52 12.42
CA LEU A 76 -5.72 -8.62 13.50
C LEU A 76 -4.58 -7.79 14.08
N ALA A 77 -3.37 -8.36 14.20
CA ALA A 77 -2.21 -7.60 14.67
C ALA A 77 -1.80 -6.51 13.68
N GLY A 78 -1.90 -6.76 12.36
CA GLY A 78 -1.64 -5.77 11.32
C GLY A 78 -2.65 -4.62 11.35
N MET A 79 -3.94 -4.93 11.45
CA MET A 79 -4.98 -3.92 11.63
C MET A 79 -4.77 -3.08 12.91
N LEU A 80 -4.48 -3.73 14.02
CA LEU A 80 -4.23 -3.04 15.30
C LEU A 80 -2.98 -2.17 15.24
N PHE A 81 -1.94 -2.62 14.58
CA PHE A 81 -0.71 -1.85 14.39
C PHE A 81 -0.99 -0.54 13.65
N LEU A 82 -1.72 -0.60 12.54
CA LEU A 82 -2.09 0.61 11.78
C LEU A 82 -3.03 1.51 12.59
N LEU A 83 -4.04 0.96 13.26
CA LEU A 83 -4.92 1.71 14.14
C LEU A 83 -4.15 2.49 15.22
N ILE A 84 -3.11 1.87 15.80
CA ILE A 84 -2.25 2.54 16.79
C ILE A 84 -1.41 3.64 16.12
N LEU A 85 -0.78 3.37 14.99
CA LEU A 85 0.00 4.37 14.25
C LEU A 85 -0.86 5.57 13.86
N ASP A 86 -2.03 5.31 13.33
CA ASP A 86 -3.01 6.29 12.92
C ASP A 86 -3.45 7.18 14.10
N SER A 87 -3.74 6.56 15.26
CA SER A 87 -4.11 7.27 16.48
C SER A 87 -2.96 8.11 17.08
N VAL A 88 -1.70 7.78 16.81
CA VAL A 88 -0.52 8.43 17.43
C VAL A 88 0.13 9.44 16.50
N ILE A 89 0.28 9.13 15.21
CA ILE A 89 0.99 10.01 14.28
C ILE A 89 0.08 11.16 13.84
N PRO A 90 0.52 12.43 13.97
CA PRO A 90 -0.25 13.57 13.48
C PRO A 90 -0.34 13.54 11.95
N HIS A 91 -1.53 13.33 11.40
CA HIS A 91 -1.76 13.28 9.96
C HIS A 91 -3.08 13.94 9.57
N LEU A 92 -3.33 14.11 8.30
CA LEU A 92 -4.51 14.77 7.76
C LEU A 92 -4.92 14.11 6.45
N HIS A 93 -6.14 13.63 6.38
CA HIS A 93 -6.75 13.10 5.17
C HIS A 93 -7.05 14.20 4.15
N LEU A 94 -7.10 13.85 2.85
CA LEU A 94 -7.25 14.81 1.75
C LEU A 94 -8.54 15.64 1.82
N GLU A 95 -9.64 15.00 2.19
CA GLU A 95 -10.97 15.61 2.28
C GLU A 95 -11.32 16.15 3.69
N SER A 96 -10.38 16.09 4.66
CA SER A 96 -10.59 16.52 6.04
C SER A 96 -9.88 17.84 6.34
N ASP A 97 -10.54 18.70 7.13
CA ASP A 97 -9.92 19.90 7.71
C ASP A 97 -9.51 19.67 9.19
N LYS A 98 -9.80 18.47 9.74
CA LYS A 98 -9.49 18.14 11.12
C LYS A 98 -8.33 17.16 11.15
N PRO A 99 -7.16 17.56 11.70
CA PRO A 99 -6.04 16.63 11.89
C PRO A 99 -6.40 15.52 12.88
N GLU A 100 -5.92 14.32 12.60
CA GLU A 100 -5.98 13.17 13.47
C GLU A 100 -4.64 12.92 14.17
N GLY A 101 -4.60 11.96 15.10
CA GLY A 101 -3.43 11.69 15.91
C GLY A 101 -3.19 12.71 17.04
N ILE A 102 -1.98 12.71 17.59
CA ILE A 102 -1.59 13.61 18.68
C ILE A 102 -1.55 15.06 18.18
N LYS A 103 -2.11 16.00 18.97
CA LYS A 103 -2.11 17.43 18.62
C LYS A 103 -0.71 17.92 18.27
N SER A 104 -0.54 18.44 17.08
CA SER A 104 0.75 18.87 16.51
C SER A 104 0.67 20.27 15.94
N LYS A 105 1.84 20.94 15.85
CA LYS A 105 2.01 22.22 15.14
C LYS A 105 2.52 22.04 13.71
N LEU A 106 2.46 20.82 13.17
CA LEU A 106 2.88 20.54 11.81
C LEU A 106 2.00 21.29 10.80
N LYS A 107 2.60 21.66 9.68
CA LYS A 107 1.85 22.28 8.57
C LYS A 107 0.90 21.26 7.95
N LYS A 108 -0.25 21.71 7.44
CA LYS A 108 -1.24 20.87 6.72
C LYS A 108 -0.56 19.99 5.66
N THR A 109 0.30 20.58 4.83
CA THR A 109 1.10 19.86 3.81
C THR A 109 1.91 18.69 4.38
N THR A 110 2.55 18.88 5.53
CA THR A 110 3.37 17.83 6.17
C THR A 110 2.48 16.69 6.69
N MET A 111 1.34 17.03 7.27
CA MET A 111 0.40 16.03 7.79
C MET A 111 -0.23 15.19 6.67
N MET A 112 -0.56 15.80 5.52
CA MET A 112 -1.03 15.07 4.33
C MET A 112 0.03 14.11 3.79
N VAL A 113 1.30 14.52 3.73
CA VAL A 113 2.39 13.64 3.30
C VAL A 113 2.60 12.50 4.30
N LEU A 114 2.46 12.77 5.60
CA LEU A 114 2.58 11.74 6.64
C LEU A 114 1.47 10.70 6.53
N ALA A 115 0.22 11.09 6.26
CA ALA A 115 -0.87 10.17 6.02
C ALA A 115 -0.46 9.09 5.01
N VAL A 116 -0.12 9.49 3.79
CA VAL A 116 0.25 8.55 2.73
C VAL A 116 1.56 7.80 3.03
N THR A 117 2.52 8.43 3.72
CA THR A 117 3.73 7.73 4.16
C THR A 117 3.41 6.56 5.09
N LEU A 118 2.39 6.70 5.95
CA LEU A 118 1.93 5.62 6.81
C LEU A 118 1.33 4.44 6.02
N HIS A 119 0.62 4.75 4.94
CA HIS A 119 0.02 3.73 4.06
C HIS A 119 1.08 2.92 3.33
N ASN A 120 2.15 3.54 2.91
CA ASN A 120 3.24 2.89 2.17
C ASN A 120 4.10 1.96 3.04
N ILE A 121 4.01 2.03 4.39
CA ILE A 121 4.71 1.10 5.29
C ILE A 121 4.24 -0.35 5.11
N PRO A 122 2.94 -0.66 5.21
CA PRO A 122 2.42 -2.01 4.95
C PRO A 122 2.76 -2.55 3.57
N GLU A 123 2.78 -1.71 2.56
CA GLU A 123 3.11 -2.08 1.19
C GLU A 123 4.56 -2.54 1.07
N GLY A 124 5.49 -1.76 1.62
CA GLY A 124 6.89 -2.15 1.71
C GLY A 124 7.08 -3.45 2.48
N MET A 125 6.36 -3.64 3.60
CA MET A 125 6.39 -4.86 4.37
C MET A 125 5.84 -6.06 3.58
N ALA A 126 4.75 -5.90 2.84
CA ALA A 126 4.14 -6.92 1.99
C ALA A 126 5.14 -7.40 0.92
N VAL A 127 5.78 -6.47 0.21
CA VAL A 127 6.82 -6.80 -0.77
C VAL A 127 8.00 -7.51 -0.08
N GLY A 128 8.47 -6.99 1.03
CA GLY A 128 9.59 -7.56 1.76
C GLY A 128 9.35 -8.98 2.23
N VAL A 129 8.19 -9.27 2.83
CA VAL A 129 7.87 -10.60 3.35
C VAL A 129 7.67 -11.61 2.22
N THR A 130 7.08 -11.19 1.10
CA THR A 130 6.86 -12.06 -0.06
C THR A 130 8.17 -12.41 -0.76
N PHE A 131 9.06 -11.44 -0.99
CA PHE A 131 10.41 -11.71 -1.50
C PHE A 131 11.25 -12.56 -0.55
N ALA A 132 11.15 -12.33 0.77
CA ALA A 132 11.81 -13.17 1.75
C ALA A 132 11.33 -14.61 1.67
N GLY A 133 10.02 -14.84 1.57
CA GLY A 133 9.43 -16.15 1.36
C GLY A 133 9.95 -16.83 0.11
N ALA A 134 9.98 -16.14 -1.01
CA ALA A 134 10.50 -16.65 -2.28
C ALA A 134 12.00 -17.03 -2.20
N LEU A 135 12.80 -16.27 -1.48
CA LEU A 135 14.25 -16.53 -1.31
C LEU A 135 14.55 -17.74 -0.42
N ILE A 136 13.71 -18.04 0.55
CA ILE A 136 13.88 -19.20 1.46
C ILE A 136 13.66 -20.54 0.71
N GLY A 137 12.85 -20.54 -0.34
CA GLY A 137 12.75 -21.65 -1.30
C GLY A 137 11.76 -22.76 -0.93
N ASN A 138 11.45 -23.01 0.34
CA ASN A 138 10.53 -24.08 0.76
C ASN A 138 9.21 -23.54 1.36
N THR A 139 8.79 -22.38 0.90
CA THR A 139 7.64 -21.65 1.45
C THR A 139 6.38 -21.75 0.59
N GLY A 140 6.49 -22.30 -0.61
CA GLY A 140 5.41 -22.30 -1.61
C GLY A 140 5.25 -20.97 -2.36
N ILE A 141 6.01 -19.92 -2.02
CA ILE A 141 5.97 -18.63 -2.72
C ILE A 141 6.98 -18.65 -3.87
N ALA A 142 6.50 -18.47 -5.10
CA ALA A 142 7.36 -18.37 -6.27
C ALA A 142 7.94 -16.94 -6.38
N MET A 143 9.11 -16.81 -7.00
CA MET A 143 9.70 -15.49 -7.30
C MET A 143 8.79 -14.68 -8.23
N THR A 144 8.10 -15.34 -9.16
CA THR A 144 7.11 -14.71 -10.04
C THR A 144 5.95 -14.10 -9.29
N SER A 145 5.44 -14.77 -8.24
CA SER A 145 4.39 -14.23 -7.36
C SER A 145 4.87 -12.99 -6.61
N ALA A 146 6.12 -12.99 -6.12
CA ALA A 146 6.70 -11.81 -5.47
C ALA A 146 6.81 -10.62 -6.44
N PHE A 147 7.19 -10.86 -7.69
CA PHE A 147 7.18 -9.81 -8.72
C PHE A 147 5.76 -9.37 -9.11
N ALA A 148 4.79 -10.29 -9.18
CA ALA A 148 3.39 -9.96 -9.45
C ALA A 148 2.85 -8.99 -8.40
N LEU A 149 3.09 -9.27 -7.11
CA LEU A 149 2.73 -8.36 -6.02
C LEU A 149 3.44 -7.01 -6.15
N ALA A 150 4.76 -6.99 -6.37
CA ALA A 150 5.52 -5.73 -6.49
C ALA A 150 5.02 -4.87 -7.66
N ILE A 151 4.68 -5.48 -8.80
CA ILE A 151 4.09 -4.79 -9.96
C ILE A 151 2.68 -4.29 -9.63
N GLY A 152 1.86 -5.10 -8.98
CA GLY A 152 0.52 -4.70 -8.55
C GLY A 152 0.56 -3.49 -7.62
N ILE A 153 1.45 -3.51 -6.61
CA ILE A 153 1.68 -2.39 -5.71
C ILE A 153 2.17 -1.15 -6.48
N ALA A 154 3.09 -1.30 -7.44
CA ALA A 154 3.53 -0.17 -8.26
C ALA A 154 2.40 0.44 -9.10
N ILE A 155 1.49 -0.38 -9.61
CA ILE A 155 0.31 0.06 -10.38
C ILE A 155 -0.63 0.90 -9.50
N GLN A 156 -0.87 0.51 -8.24
CA GLN A 156 -1.70 1.30 -7.32
C GLN A 156 -0.97 2.54 -6.80
N ASN A 157 0.33 2.46 -6.56
CA ASN A 157 1.15 3.57 -6.08
C ASN A 157 1.25 4.72 -7.10
N PHE A 158 1.06 4.42 -8.39
CA PHE A 158 0.99 5.49 -9.39
C PHE A 158 -0.18 6.47 -9.14
N PRO A 159 -1.44 6.03 -8.97
CA PRO A 159 -2.50 6.88 -8.46
C PRO A 159 -2.14 7.63 -7.17
N GLU A 160 -1.59 6.95 -6.19
CA GLU A 160 -1.29 7.53 -4.88
C GLU A 160 -0.25 8.65 -4.94
N GLY A 161 0.83 8.46 -5.69
CA GLY A 161 1.81 9.52 -5.93
C GLY A 161 1.19 10.76 -6.61
N ALA A 162 0.26 10.56 -7.54
CA ALA A 162 -0.47 11.64 -8.20
C ALA A 162 -1.41 12.38 -7.23
N ILE A 163 -2.14 11.63 -6.39
CA ILE A 163 -3.09 12.16 -5.39
C ILE A 163 -2.38 12.98 -4.31
N ILE A 164 -1.10 12.72 -4.01
CA ILE A 164 -0.33 13.59 -3.11
C ILE A 164 0.17 14.84 -3.85
N SER A 165 0.87 14.65 -4.95
CA SER A 165 1.62 15.73 -5.60
C SER A 165 0.71 16.79 -6.25
N MET A 166 -0.41 16.37 -6.84
CA MET A 166 -1.31 17.26 -7.56
C MET A 166 -2.12 18.20 -6.64
N PRO A 167 -2.74 17.74 -5.53
CA PRO A 167 -3.38 18.62 -4.56
C PRO A 167 -2.40 19.60 -3.91
N LEU A 168 -1.19 19.16 -3.54
CA LEU A 168 -0.17 20.05 -2.99
C LEU A 168 0.18 21.19 -3.93
N LYS A 169 0.24 20.92 -5.25
CA LYS A 169 0.38 21.98 -6.27
C LYS A 169 -0.82 22.91 -6.29
N SER A 170 -2.03 22.39 -6.12
CA SER A 170 -3.26 23.19 -6.08
C SER A 170 -3.31 24.13 -4.87
N GLU A 171 -2.67 23.75 -3.76
CA GLU A 171 -2.51 24.57 -2.54
C GLU A 171 -1.33 25.58 -2.61
N GLY A 172 -0.68 25.72 -3.77
CA GLY A 172 0.36 26.73 -4.00
C GLY A 172 1.80 26.22 -3.83
N VAL A 173 2.02 24.93 -3.53
CA VAL A 173 3.35 24.32 -3.54
C VAL A 173 3.90 24.32 -4.97
N THR A 174 5.19 24.62 -5.16
CA THR A 174 5.81 24.54 -6.48
C THR A 174 5.88 23.11 -7.00
N LYS A 175 5.74 22.91 -8.32
CA LYS A 175 5.77 21.58 -8.95
C LYS A 175 6.94 20.69 -8.51
N PRO A 176 8.21 21.19 -8.48
CA PRO A 176 9.32 20.37 -8.02
C PRO A 176 9.21 19.93 -6.54
N LYS A 177 8.73 20.83 -5.67
CA LYS A 177 8.51 20.49 -4.26
C LYS A 177 7.37 19.50 -4.08
N ALA A 178 6.26 19.69 -4.78
CA ALA A 178 5.13 18.76 -4.75
C ALA A 178 5.54 17.37 -5.25
N PHE A 179 6.31 17.30 -6.34
CA PHE A 179 6.92 16.06 -6.82
C PHE A 179 7.78 15.37 -5.74
N LEU A 180 8.70 16.12 -5.12
CA LEU A 180 9.58 15.56 -4.08
C LEU A 180 8.80 15.06 -2.88
N TYR A 181 7.77 15.77 -2.44
CA TYR A 181 6.93 15.31 -1.33
C TYR A 181 6.22 14.00 -1.66
N GLY A 182 5.61 13.88 -2.85
CA GLY A 182 5.00 12.63 -3.28
C GLY A 182 6.01 11.51 -3.49
N MET A 183 7.17 11.78 -4.10
CA MET A 183 8.23 10.79 -4.25
C MET A 183 8.74 10.28 -2.89
N PHE A 184 9.01 11.19 -1.95
CA PHE A 184 9.56 10.80 -0.65
C PHE A 184 8.54 10.12 0.26
N SER A 185 7.23 10.26 0.05
CA SER A 185 6.25 9.45 0.78
C SER A 185 6.41 7.95 0.50
N GLY A 186 6.86 7.58 -0.71
CA GLY A 186 7.13 6.19 -1.07
C GLY A 186 8.48 5.64 -0.63
N ILE A 187 9.40 6.46 -0.08
CA ILE A 187 10.74 5.98 0.32
C ILE A 187 10.69 4.92 1.43
N VAL A 188 9.62 4.90 2.21
CA VAL A 188 9.41 3.92 3.27
C VAL A 188 9.14 2.51 2.73
N GLU A 189 8.71 2.38 1.48
CA GLU A 189 8.45 1.09 0.83
C GLU A 189 9.74 0.24 0.72
N PRO A 190 10.81 0.67 0.03
CA PRO A 190 12.05 -0.10 -0.01
C PRO A 190 12.69 -0.24 1.37
N ILE A 191 12.57 0.74 2.26
CA ILE A 191 13.07 0.65 3.63
C ILE A 191 12.32 -0.43 4.40
N GLY A 192 10.98 -0.41 4.38
CA GLY A 192 10.13 -1.41 5.01
C GLY A 192 10.40 -2.82 4.49
N ALA A 193 10.55 -2.95 3.16
CA ALA A 193 10.87 -4.22 2.53
C ALA A 193 12.23 -4.79 2.98
N ILE A 194 13.27 -3.97 3.00
CA ILE A 194 14.61 -4.38 3.47
C ILE A 194 14.57 -4.78 4.94
N LEU A 195 13.92 -3.99 5.79
CA LEU A 195 13.79 -4.30 7.22
C LEU A 195 13.06 -5.62 7.43
N THR A 196 11.98 -5.86 6.70
CA THR A 196 11.20 -7.10 6.77
C THR A 196 12.03 -8.31 6.33
N ILE A 197 12.80 -8.20 5.24
CA ILE A 197 13.71 -9.28 4.79
C ILE A 197 14.77 -9.59 5.85
N LEU A 198 15.37 -8.57 6.45
CA LEU A 198 16.38 -8.76 7.50
C LEU A 198 15.82 -9.48 8.73
N LEU A 199 14.58 -9.15 9.12
CA LEU A 199 13.89 -9.81 10.22
C LEU A 199 13.50 -11.25 9.86
N THR A 200 13.06 -11.50 8.63
CA THR A 200 12.56 -12.81 8.19
C THR A 200 13.67 -13.88 8.16
N ASN A 201 14.90 -13.51 7.84
CA ASN A 201 16.04 -14.44 7.86
C ASN A 201 16.32 -15.06 9.25
N ILE A 202 15.80 -14.44 10.32
CA ILE A 202 15.97 -14.93 11.70
C ILE A 202 14.81 -15.84 12.11
N ILE A 203 13.59 -15.73 11.48
CA ILE A 203 12.37 -16.30 12.04
C ILE A 203 11.44 -16.89 10.95
N VAL A 204 11.91 -17.91 10.23
CA VAL A 204 11.09 -18.66 9.24
C VAL A 204 9.73 -19.12 9.80
N PRO A 205 9.60 -19.60 11.05
CA PRO A 205 8.31 -20.08 11.59
C PRO A 205 7.22 -19.02 11.69
N ILE A 206 7.56 -17.73 11.74
CA ILE A 206 6.56 -16.64 11.83
C ILE A 206 6.21 -16.01 10.49
N LEU A 207 6.76 -16.51 9.39
CA LEU A 207 6.47 -15.97 8.07
C LEU A 207 4.97 -15.93 7.73
N PRO A 208 4.15 -16.98 8.04
CA PRO A 208 2.70 -16.90 7.87
C PRO A 208 2.05 -15.74 8.63
N TYR A 209 2.52 -15.46 9.85
CA TYR A 209 2.03 -14.33 10.64
C TYR A 209 2.41 -12.99 10.02
N LEU A 210 3.61 -12.87 9.43
CA LEU A 210 4.05 -11.63 8.79
C LEU A 210 3.30 -11.35 7.49
N LEU A 211 3.01 -12.39 6.68
CA LEU A 211 2.18 -12.26 5.48
C LEU A 211 0.78 -11.76 5.83
N SER A 212 0.13 -12.41 6.79
CA SER A 212 -1.22 -12.01 7.22
C SER A 212 -1.22 -10.67 7.96
N PHE A 213 -0.15 -10.31 8.66
CA PHE A 213 0.02 -8.99 9.25
C PHE A 213 0.04 -7.90 8.17
N ALA A 214 0.83 -8.07 7.12
CA ALA A 214 0.87 -7.13 6.00
C ALA A 214 -0.51 -7.00 5.32
N ALA A 215 -1.22 -8.13 5.12
CA ALA A 215 -2.58 -8.13 4.59
C ALA A 215 -3.55 -7.33 5.48
N GLY A 216 -3.53 -7.55 6.79
CA GLY A 216 -4.38 -6.84 7.73
C GLY A 216 -4.11 -5.33 7.76
N ALA A 217 -2.84 -4.95 7.73
CA ALA A 217 -2.44 -3.56 7.67
C ALA A 217 -2.90 -2.89 6.36
N MET A 218 -2.74 -3.56 5.20
CA MET A 218 -3.25 -3.05 3.91
C MET A 218 -4.77 -2.90 3.90
N ILE A 219 -5.52 -3.88 4.44
CA ILE A 219 -6.98 -3.79 4.51
C ILE A 219 -7.42 -2.65 5.45
N TYR A 220 -6.68 -2.35 6.53
CA TYR A 220 -6.94 -1.18 7.36
C TYR A 220 -6.94 0.11 6.51
N VAL A 221 -5.88 0.34 5.75
CA VAL A 221 -5.74 1.52 4.86
C VAL A 221 -6.90 1.61 3.87
N VAL A 222 -7.25 0.49 3.24
CA VAL A 222 -8.34 0.46 2.26
C VAL A 222 -9.68 0.88 2.88
N VAL A 223 -9.99 0.37 4.07
CA VAL A 223 -11.30 0.58 4.72
C VAL A 223 -11.37 1.94 5.39
N GLU A 224 -10.29 2.37 6.04
CA GLU A 224 -10.27 3.63 6.80
C GLU A 224 -10.10 4.85 5.90
N GLU A 225 -9.38 4.72 4.79
CA GLU A 225 -9.01 5.89 4.02
C GLU A 225 -9.44 5.81 2.54
N LEU A 226 -8.92 4.84 1.78
CA LEU A 226 -9.09 4.86 0.32
C LEU A 226 -10.55 4.71 -0.13
N ILE A 227 -11.32 3.80 0.48
CA ILE A 227 -12.75 3.64 0.15
C ILE A 227 -13.55 4.87 0.57
N PRO A 228 -13.47 5.39 1.81
CA PRO A 228 -14.17 6.61 2.20
C PRO A 228 -13.83 7.79 1.29
N GLU A 229 -12.56 8.04 0.99
CA GLU A 229 -12.15 9.12 0.10
C GLU A 229 -12.68 8.93 -1.33
N SER A 230 -12.66 7.70 -1.86
CA SER A 230 -13.22 7.39 -3.19
C SER A 230 -14.72 7.64 -3.30
N GLN A 231 -15.44 7.65 -2.18
CA GLN A 231 -16.88 7.89 -2.08
C GLN A 231 -17.23 9.30 -1.61
N ALA A 232 -16.25 10.13 -1.22
CA ALA A 232 -16.46 11.46 -0.67
C ALA A 232 -17.20 12.42 -1.63
N GLY A 233 -17.92 13.42 -1.10
CA GLY A 233 -18.63 14.44 -1.87
C GLY A 233 -19.90 13.92 -2.56
N GLU A 234 -20.20 14.39 -3.78
CA GLU A 234 -21.41 13.98 -4.49
C GLU A 234 -21.43 12.49 -4.82
N HIS A 235 -22.58 11.85 -4.63
CA HIS A 235 -22.75 10.41 -4.91
C HIS A 235 -22.40 10.08 -6.36
N SER A 236 -21.56 9.08 -6.55
CA SER A 236 -21.17 8.60 -7.88
C SER A 236 -20.64 7.16 -7.78
N ASN A 237 -20.96 6.32 -8.77
CA ASN A 237 -20.49 4.94 -8.83
C ASN A 237 -19.03 4.84 -9.37
N ILE A 238 -18.37 5.96 -9.67
CA ILE A 238 -17.05 5.96 -10.32
C ILE A 238 -15.99 5.32 -9.43
N GLY A 239 -15.98 5.62 -8.13
CA GLY A 239 -15.09 4.97 -7.16
C GLY A 239 -15.31 3.45 -7.12
N THR A 240 -16.56 2.99 -7.06
CA THR A 240 -16.91 1.57 -7.08
C THR A 240 -16.45 0.87 -8.37
N VAL A 241 -16.61 1.53 -9.52
CA VAL A 241 -16.09 1.02 -10.80
C VAL A 241 -14.57 0.92 -10.76
N GLY A 242 -13.90 1.93 -10.19
CA GLY A 242 -12.46 1.89 -9.95
C GLY A 242 -12.04 0.67 -9.14
N VAL A 243 -12.71 0.40 -7.99
CA VAL A 243 -12.45 -0.78 -7.15
C VAL A 243 -12.58 -2.07 -7.97
N ALA A 244 -13.65 -2.22 -8.73
CA ALA A 244 -13.86 -3.42 -9.55
C ALA A 244 -12.75 -3.63 -10.58
N ILE A 245 -12.33 -2.57 -11.26
CA ILE A 245 -11.26 -2.63 -12.27
C ILE A 245 -9.92 -2.98 -11.61
N GLY A 246 -9.55 -2.30 -10.54
CA GLY A 246 -8.29 -2.55 -9.82
C GLY A 246 -8.23 -3.97 -9.27
N PHE A 247 -9.31 -4.43 -8.65
CA PHE A 247 -9.43 -5.80 -8.14
C PHE A 247 -9.22 -6.84 -9.25
N VAL A 248 -9.91 -6.70 -10.39
CA VAL A 248 -9.79 -7.65 -11.50
C VAL A 248 -8.38 -7.64 -12.10
N ILE A 249 -7.76 -6.48 -12.26
CA ILE A 249 -6.40 -6.40 -12.81
C ILE A 249 -5.42 -7.12 -11.90
N MET A 250 -5.45 -6.86 -10.59
CA MET A 250 -4.55 -7.51 -9.64
C MET A 250 -4.82 -9.01 -9.53
N MET A 251 -6.08 -9.42 -9.48
CA MET A 251 -6.46 -10.85 -9.51
C MET A 251 -5.88 -11.56 -10.73
N ILE A 252 -5.92 -10.92 -11.91
CA ILE A 252 -5.36 -11.49 -13.15
C ILE A 252 -3.83 -11.60 -13.01
N LEU A 253 -3.17 -10.58 -12.49
CA LEU A 253 -1.72 -10.60 -12.29
C LEU A 253 -1.30 -11.75 -11.37
N ASP A 254 -1.97 -11.90 -10.23
CA ASP A 254 -1.68 -12.97 -9.27
C ASP A 254 -1.94 -14.36 -9.86
N VAL A 255 -3.08 -14.58 -10.51
CA VAL A 255 -3.44 -15.90 -11.04
C VAL A 255 -2.64 -16.26 -12.28
N ALA A 256 -2.21 -15.27 -13.10
CA ALA A 256 -1.46 -15.53 -14.34
C ALA A 256 0.06 -15.66 -14.11
N LEU A 257 0.61 -15.03 -13.06
CA LEU A 257 2.05 -15.00 -12.78
C LEU A 257 2.43 -15.76 -11.48
N GLY A 258 1.47 -15.98 -10.60
CA GLY A 258 1.61 -16.76 -9.35
C GLY A 258 1.31 -18.20 -9.57
#